data_92a19a7f99acf7ce791d81450510de3d
#
_entry.id   92a19a7f99acf7ce791d81450510de3d
#
_cell.length_a   1.000
_cell.length_b   1.000
_cell.length_c   1.000
_cell.angle_alpha   90.00
_cell.angle_beta   90.00
_cell.angle_gamma   90.00
#
_symmetry.space_group_name_H-M   'P 1'
#
loop_
_entity.id
_entity.type
_entity.pdbx_description
1 polymer ?
#
loop_
_entity_poly.entity_id
_entity_poly.type
_entity_poly.pdbx_seq_one_letter_code
_entity_poly.pdbx_strand_id
1 'polypeptide(L)'
;MNIKILMEPFDLRNYNLKGDEPYILLDEANYPQSLFPADNGLLDIHAGAFETAAMEHFFKDLVDTEAVKNLKDYSLNYDSIKIWLRGGESTRELVPLGYAGNPSEYEQERQSIEATYSILCDYVARAIMR
;
A
#
# COMPACT_ATOMS: atom_id res chain seq x y z
N MET A 1 18.27 -17.81 -16.38
CA MET A 1 17.61 -16.55 -15.96
C MET A 1 17.34 -16.66 -14.47
N ASN A 2 17.93 -15.79 -13.65
CA ASN A 2 17.66 -15.80 -12.20
C ASN A 2 16.46 -14.90 -11.94
N ILE A 3 15.35 -15.50 -11.57
CA ILE A 3 14.15 -14.75 -11.14
C ILE A 3 14.28 -14.47 -9.66
N LYS A 4 14.04 -13.22 -9.26
CA LYS A 4 13.90 -12.82 -7.87
C LYS A 4 12.45 -12.37 -7.63
N ILE A 5 11.93 -12.70 -6.45
CA ILE A 5 10.60 -12.30 -6.00
C ILE A 5 10.81 -11.32 -4.86
N LEU A 6 10.37 -10.07 -5.07
CA LEU A 6 10.35 -9.08 -3.99
C LEU A 6 9.18 -9.41 -3.05
N MET A 7 9.46 -9.49 -1.78
CA MET A 7 8.45 -9.80 -0.74
C MET A 7 8.63 -8.91 0.47
N GLU A 8 7.51 -8.54 1.06
CA GLU A 8 7.48 -7.92 2.38
C GLU A 8 7.82 -8.95 3.46
N PRO A 9 8.60 -8.58 4.50
CA PRO A 9 9.01 -9.51 5.55
C PRO A 9 7.86 -10.21 6.28
N PHE A 10 6.71 -9.55 6.42
CA PHE A 10 5.54 -10.13 7.08
C PHE A 10 4.85 -11.22 6.25
N ASP A 11 5.02 -11.23 4.93
CA ASP A 11 4.42 -12.23 4.04
C ASP A 11 5.08 -13.60 4.13
N LEU A 12 6.32 -13.67 4.58
CA LEU A 12 7.08 -14.93 4.66
C LEU A 12 6.31 -16.02 5.43
N ARG A 13 5.65 -15.65 6.52
CA ARG A 13 4.88 -16.59 7.35
C ARG A 13 3.69 -17.17 6.61
N ASN A 14 3.02 -16.37 5.79
CA ASN A 14 1.85 -16.77 5.01
C ASN A 14 2.19 -17.84 3.99
N TYR A 15 3.43 -17.83 3.48
CA TYR A 15 3.92 -18.78 2.47
C TYR A 15 4.88 -19.83 3.02
N ASN A 16 5.06 -19.89 4.34
CA ASN A 16 5.99 -20.83 5.01
C ASN A 16 7.43 -20.72 4.48
N LEU A 17 7.88 -19.49 4.26
CA LEU A 17 9.21 -19.15 3.78
C LEU A 17 10.08 -18.65 4.93
N LYS A 18 11.41 -18.80 4.80
CA LYS A 18 12.39 -18.34 5.79
C LYS A 18 12.96 -16.96 5.47
N GLY A 19 12.94 -16.56 4.18
CA GLY A 19 13.50 -15.32 3.67
C GLY A 19 14.96 -15.43 3.22
N ASP A 20 15.59 -16.58 3.39
CA ASP A 20 16.95 -16.88 2.92
C ASP A 20 16.99 -17.69 1.61
N GLU A 21 15.84 -17.94 1.01
CA GLU A 21 15.73 -18.61 -0.26
C GLU A 21 16.39 -17.78 -1.37
N PRO A 22 17.18 -18.39 -2.25
CA PRO A 22 18.01 -17.67 -3.23
C PRO A 22 17.19 -16.89 -4.28
N TYR A 23 15.90 -17.15 -4.38
CA TYR A 23 14.95 -16.47 -5.27
C TYR A 23 14.14 -15.38 -4.57
N ILE A 24 14.27 -15.20 -3.25
CA ILE A 24 13.59 -14.16 -2.51
C ILE A 24 14.48 -12.94 -2.37
N LEU A 25 13.90 -11.77 -2.56
CA LEU A 25 14.43 -10.48 -2.19
C LEU A 25 13.44 -9.85 -1.20
N LEU A 26 13.85 -9.71 0.06
CA LEU A 26 13.04 -9.03 1.05
C LEU A 26 13.08 -7.52 0.82
N ASP A 27 11.95 -6.86 0.98
CA ASP A 27 11.93 -5.40 1.04
C ASP A 27 12.43 -4.94 2.41
N GLU A 28 13.71 -4.63 2.45
CA GLU A 28 14.41 -4.05 3.60
C GLU A 28 14.80 -2.59 3.31
N ALA A 29 14.08 -1.95 2.37
CA ALA A 29 14.32 -0.55 2.07
C ALA A 29 14.05 0.32 3.30
N ASN A 30 14.96 1.24 3.58
CA ASN A 30 14.81 2.13 4.72
C ASN A 30 13.99 3.36 4.34
N TYR A 31 12.70 3.30 4.54
CA TYR A 31 11.79 4.40 4.28
C TYR A 31 11.79 5.38 5.46
N PRO A 32 12.06 6.67 5.24
CA PRO A 32 11.94 7.67 6.30
C PRO A 32 10.51 7.72 6.87
N GLN A 33 10.38 7.79 8.19
CA GLN A 33 9.07 7.90 8.85
C GLN A 33 8.26 9.12 8.38
N SER A 34 8.94 10.17 7.93
CA SER A 34 8.31 11.38 7.39
C SER A 34 7.53 11.17 6.09
N LEU A 35 7.70 10.01 5.44
CA LEU A 35 6.92 9.64 4.25
C LEU A 35 5.53 9.07 4.59
N PHE A 36 5.30 8.77 5.86
CA PHE A 36 4.04 8.20 6.30
C PHE A 36 3.29 9.20 7.19
N PRO A 37 1.97 9.31 7.03
CA PRO A 37 1.19 10.18 7.90
C PRO A 37 1.32 9.76 9.37
N ALA A 38 1.07 10.70 10.28
CA ALA A 38 1.04 10.40 11.69
C ALA A 38 -0.07 9.38 11.99
N ASP A 39 0.25 8.38 12.82
CA ASP A 39 -0.74 7.39 13.27
C ASP A 39 -1.81 8.11 14.13
N ASN A 40 -3.00 8.22 13.59
CA ASN A 40 -4.20 8.74 14.25
C ASN A 40 -5.15 7.60 14.69
N GLY A 41 -4.70 6.34 14.60
CA GLY A 41 -5.51 5.15 14.89
C GLY A 41 -6.46 4.76 13.77
N LEU A 42 -6.41 5.45 12.62
CA LEU A 42 -7.12 5.12 11.41
C LEU A 42 -6.13 4.61 10.35
N LEU A 43 -6.54 3.60 9.62
CA LEU A 43 -5.70 2.92 8.65
C LEU A 43 -6.29 3.04 7.26
N ASP A 44 -5.44 3.43 6.36
CA ASP A 44 -5.64 3.38 4.92
C ASP A 44 -5.09 2.04 4.43
N ILE A 45 -5.99 1.10 4.11
CA ILE A 45 -5.62 -0.30 3.88
C ILE A 45 -5.70 -0.70 2.42
N HIS A 46 -6.70 -0.17 1.70
CA HIS A 46 -6.97 -0.59 0.33
C HIS A 46 -7.67 0.50 -0.47
N ALA A 47 -7.09 0.84 -1.60
CA ALA A 47 -7.60 1.82 -2.54
C ALA A 47 -7.95 3.18 -1.89
N GLY A 48 -7.19 3.58 -0.88
CA GLY A 48 -7.32 4.83 -0.17
C GLY A 48 -6.42 5.93 -0.73
N ALA A 49 -5.95 6.83 0.10
CA ALA A 49 -5.20 8.01 -0.33
C ALA A 49 -3.87 7.64 -1.01
N PHE A 50 -3.08 6.73 -0.41
CA PHE A 50 -1.77 6.35 -0.93
C PHE A 50 -1.86 5.67 -2.30
N GLU A 51 -2.70 4.65 -2.43
CA GLU A 51 -2.85 3.93 -3.71
C GLU A 51 -3.48 4.81 -4.79
N THR A 52 -4.42 5.69 -4.43
CA THR A 52 -5.02 6.67 -5.36
C THR A 52 -3.96 7.67 -5.83
N ALA A 53 -3.10 8.16 -4.93
CA ALA A 53 -1.99 9.04 -5.29
C ALA A 53 -0.99 8.34 -6.23
N ALA A 54 -0.69 7.06 -5.98
CA ALA A 54 0.18 6.27 -6.85
C ALA A 54 -0.43 6.11 -8.25
N MET A 55 -1.71 5.79 -8.33
CA MET A 55 -2.41 5.69 -9.61
C MET A 55 -2.44 7.03 -10.35
N GLU A 56 -2.71 8.14 -9.66
CA GLU A 56 -2.70 9.47 -10.27
C GLU A 56 -1.31 9.88 -10.75
N HIS A 57 -0.26 9.53 -9.99
CA HIS A 57 1.11 9.84 -10.36
C HIS A 57 1.58 9.08 -11.60
N PHE A 58 1.33 7.76 -11.67
CA PHE A 58 1.85 6.91 -12.74
C PHE A 58 0.89 6.74 -13.92
N PHE A 59 -0.41 6.87 -13.69
CA PHE A 59 -1.46 6.55 -14.65
C PHE A 59 -2.59 7.57 -14.61
N LYS A 60 -2.24 8.84 -14.69
CA LYS A 60 -3.14 9.97 -14.51
C LYS A 60 -4.44 9.89 -15.34
N ASP A 61 -4.33 9.42 -16.57
CA ASP A 61 -5.48 9.32 -17.49
C ASP A 61 -6.49 8.22 -17.08
N LEU A 62 -6.13 7.36 -16.12
CA LEU A 62 -7.00 6.30 -15.60
C LEU A 62 -7.72 6.70 -14.30
N VAL A 63 -7.45 7.89 -13.76
CA VAL A 63 -8.04 8.35 -12.49
C VAL A 63 -9.02 9.49 -12.77
N ASP A 64 -10.29 9.26 -12.46
CA ASP A 64 -11.30 10.31 -12.41
C ASP A 64 -11.17 11.12 -11.11
N THR A 65 -10.34 12.16 -11.17
CA THR A 65 -10.02 12.99 -9.99
C THR A 65 -11.23 13.74 -9.44
N GLU A 66 -12.22 14.05 -10.27
CA GLU A 66 -13.46 14.70 -9.81
C GLU A 66 -14.35 13.71 -9.05
N ALA A 67 -14.44 12.46 -9.52
CA ALA A 67 -15.15 11.42 -8.80
C ALA A 67 -14.45 11.11 -7.46
N VAL A 68 -13.12 11.00 -7.46
CA VAL A 68 -12.31 10.70 -6.24
C VAL A 68 -12.55 11.72 -5.13
N LYS A 69 -12.60 13.01 -5.44
CA LYS A 69 -12.83 14.08 -4.44
C LYS A 69 -14.17 13.98 -3.70
N ASN A 70 -15.13 13.26 -4.27
CA ASN A 70 -16.46 13.07 -3.69
C ASN A 70 -16.62 11.73 -2.97
N LEU A 71 -15.57 10.91 -2.91
CA LEU A 71 -15.60 9.64 -2.18
C LEU A 71 -15.57 9.87 -0.67
N LYS A 72 -16.25 8.98 0.06
CA LYS A 72 -16.30 9.02 1.51
C LYS A 72 -15.05 8.39 2.11
N ASP A 73 -14.71 8.82 3.32
CA ASP A 73 -13.71 8.17 4.14
C ASP A 73 -14.28 6.86 4.73
N TYR A 74 -13.62 5.76 4.41
CA TYR A 74 -13.84 4.43 4.98
C TYR A 74 -12.54 3.89 5.63
N SER A 75 -11.72 4.76 6.18
CA SER A 75 -10.54 4.37 6.96
C SER A 75 -10.94 3.51 8.15
N LEU A 76 -10.18 2.45 8.38
CA LEU A 76 -10.49 1.44 9.39
C LEU A 76 -9.65 1.64 10.64
N ASN A 77 -10.26 1.45 11.81
CA ASN A 77 -9.49 1.26 13.04
C ASN A 77 -9.00 -0.19 13.18
N TYR A 78 -8.10 -0.43 14.14
CA TYR A 78 -7.50 -1.75 14.36
C TYR A 78 -8.52 -2.86 14.66
N ASP A 79 -9.65 -2.55 15.28
CA ASP A 79 -10.68 -3.56 15.55
C ASP A 79 -11.46 -3.93 14.28
N SER A 80 -11.71 -2.97 13.41
CA SER A 80 -12.42 -3.17 12.14
C SER A 80 -11.59 -3.96 11.12
N ILE A 81 -10.25 -3.95 11.21
CA ILE A 81 -9.40 -4.74 10.32
C ILE A 81 -9.73 -6.24 10.39
N LYS A 82 -10.00 -6.76 11.58
CA LYS A 82 -10.35 -8.18 11.76
C LYS A 82 -11.61 -8.56 11.00
N ILE A 83 -12.57 -7.62 10.89
CA ILE A 83 -13.79 -7.80 10.11
C ILE A 83 -13.45 -7.76 8.62
N TRP A 84 -12.65 -6.78 8.21
CA TRP A 84 -12.23 -6.62 6.82
C TRP A 84 -11.47 -7.87 6.31
N LEU A 85 -10.52 -8.39 7.09
CA LEU A 85 -9.74 -9.58 6.75
C LEU A 85 -10.56 -10.88 6.66
N ARG A 86 -11.71 -10.96 7.35
CA ARG A 86 -12.61 -12.13 7.25
C ARG A 86 -13.35 -12.20 5.93
N GLY A 87 -13.57 -11.05 5.28
CA GLY A 87 -14.36 -10.97 4.06
C GLY A 87 -15.86 -11.20 4.28
N GLY A 88 -16.59 -11.40 3.19
CA GLY A 88 -18.01 -11.71 3.21
C GLY A 88 -18.92 -10.51 3.48
N GLU A 89 -20.11 -10.78 4.01
CA GLU A 89 -21.16 -9.76 4.19
C GLU A 89 -20.74 -8.67 5.17
N SER A 90 -20.11 -9.05 6.28
CA SER A 90 -19.65 -8.06 7.28
C SER A 90 -18.62 -7.08 6.71
N THR A 91 -17.76 -7.51 5.79
CA THR A 91 -16.83 -6.63 5.08
C THR A 91 -17.58 -5.71 4.12
N ARG A 92 -18.59 -6.20 3.43
CA ARG A 92 -19.42 -5.41 2.53
C ARG A 92 -20.20 -4.33 3.28
N GLU A 93 -20.70 -4.64 4.48
CA GLU A 93 -21.35 -3.64 5.34
C GLU A 93 -20.38 -2.57 5.83
N LEU A 94 -19.14 -2.98 6.17
CA LEU A 94 -18.09 -2.09 6.68
C LEU A 94 -17.58 -1.13 5.59
N VAL A 95 -17.35 -1.64 4.38
CA VAL A 95 -16.79 -0.89 3.24
C VAL A 95 -17.63 -1.14 1.97
N PRO A 96 -18.82 -0.56 1.89
CA PRO A 96 -19.82 -0.90 0.87
C PRO A 96 -19.39 -0.56 -0.55
N LEU A 97 -18.42 0.33 -0.72
CA LEU A 97 -17.89 0.73 -2.03
C LEU A 97 -16.62 -0.03 -2.42
N GLY A 98 -16.16 -0.96 -1.58
CA GLY A 98 -15.06 -1.87 -1.90
C GLY A 98 -13.66 -1.33 -1.60
N TYR A 99 -13.52 -0.12 -1.06
CA TYR A 99 -12.24 0.43 -0.59
C TYR A 99 -12.25 0.66 0.92
N ALA A 100 -11.08 0.62 1.54
CA ALA A 100 -10.86 0.80 2.98
C ALA A 100 -9.76 1.84 3.22
N GLY A 101 -10.13 3.09 3.20
CA GLY A 101 -9.25 4.25 3.30
C GLY A 101 -9.98 5.54 2.94
N ASN A 102 -9.23 6.63 2.77
CA ASN A 102 -9.76 7.92 2.34
C ASN A 102 -9.18 8.38 0.99
N PRO A 103 -9.70 7.90 -0.15
CA PRO A 103 -9.16 8.25 -1.46
C PRO A 103 -9.19 9.76 -1.76
N SER A 104 -10.12 10.52 -1.14
CA SER A 104 -10.25 11.96 -1.39
C SER A 104 -9.05 12.79 -0.90
N GLU A 105 -8.24 12.25 -0.01
CA GLU A 105 -7.03 12.89 0.52
C GLU A 105 -5.75 12.57 -0.29
N TYR A 106 -5.86 11.93 -1.45
CA TYR A 106 -4.72 11.48 -2.25
C TYR A 106 -3.69 12.59 -2.57
N GLU A 107 -4.09 13.84 -2.65
CA GLU A 107 -3.18 14.95 -2.95
C GLU A 107 -2.12 15.16 -1.85
N GLN A 108 -2.44 14.79 -0.62
CA GLN A 108 -1.50 14.88 0.52
C GLN A 108 -0.37 13.84 0.41
N GLU A 109 -0.62 12.73 -0.29
CA GLU A 109 0.33 11.63 -0.45
C GLU A 109 1.27 11.78 -1.66
N ARG A 110 1.10 12.79 -2.53
CA ARG A 110 1.89 12.92 -3.76
C ARG A 110 3.40 12.95 -3.54
N GLN A 111 3.87 13.68 -2.53
CA GLN A 111 5.31 13.74 -2.23
C GLN A 111 5.84 12.41 -1.69
N SER A 112 5.03 11.73 -0.87
CA SER A 112 5.34 10.42 -0.31
C SER A 112 5.47 9.37 -1.41
N ILE A 113 4.61 9.41 -2.43
CA ILE A 113 4.64 8.48 -3.56
C ILE A 113 5.97 8.52 -4.30
N GLU A 114 6.37 9.69 -4.78
CA GLU A 114 7.61 9.82 -5.56
C GLU A 114 8.83 9.37 -4.75
N ALA A 115 8.93 9.80 -3.49
CA ALA A 115 10.03 9.45 -2.62
C ALA A 115 10.04 7.94 -2.28
N THR A 116 8.90 7.35 -1.96
CA THR A 116 8.78 5.93 -1.63
C THR A 116 9.19 5.05 -2.81
N TYR A 117 8.66 5.32 -3.99
CA TYR A 117 9.00 4.53 -5.18
C TYR A 117 10.44 4.74 -5.64
N SER A 118 11.02 5.94 -5.47
CA SER A 118 12.44 6.17 -5.75
C SER A 118 13.33 5.31 -4.82
N ILE A 119 13.03 5.30 -3.52
CA ILE A 119 13.77 4.48 -2.55
C ILE A 119 13.65 2.99 -2.88
N LEU A 120 12.45 2.52 -3.20
CA LEU A 120 12.21 1.12 -3.59
C LEU A 120 12.97 0.75 -4.86
N CYS A 121 12.90 1.56 -5.90
CA CYS A 121 13.61 1.33 -7.16
C CYS A 121 15.13 1.26 -6.95
N ASP A 122 15.69 2.18 -6.17
CA ASP A 122 17.11 2.19 -5.83
C ASP A 122 17.54 0.95 -5.04
N TYR A 123 16.69 0.51 -4.11
CA TYR A 123 16.92 -0.70 -3.33
C TYR A 123 16.95 -1.94 -4.23
N VAL A 124 15.91 -2.12 -5.05
CA VAL A 124 15.79 -3.25 -5.99
C VAL A 124 16.94 -3.27 -7.00
N ALA A 125 17.28 -2.11 -7.59
CA ALA A 125 18.39 -2.00 -8.54
C ALA A 125 19.71 -2.45 -7.91
N ARG A 126 20.02 -1.99 -6.69
CA ARG A 126 21.23 -2.41 -5.96
C ARG A 126 21.22 -3.91 -5.62
N ALA A 127 20.08 -4.47 -5.28
CA ALA A 127 19.97 -5.89 -4.93
C ALA A 127 20.11 -6.82 -6.14
N ILE A 128 19.68 -6.37 -7.34
CA ILE A 128 19.79 -7.14 -8.57
C ILE A 128 21.23 -7.11 -9.14
N MET A 129 21.96 -6.00 -8.93
CA MET A 129 23.32 -5.83 -9.47
C MET A 129 24.41 -6.48 -8.60
N ARG A 130 24.08 -7.05 -7.45
CA ARG A 130 24.97 -7.84 -6.59
C ARG A 130 24.91 -9.32 -6.95
#